data_56fd6f5bd04ac09033385c180e0e025b
#
_entry.id   56fd6f5bd04ac09033385c180e0e025b
#
_cell.length_a   1.000
_cell.length_b   1.000
_cell.length_c   1.000
_cell.angle_alpha   90.00
_cell.angle_beta   90.00
_cell.angle_gamma   90.00
#
_symmetry.space_group_name_H-M   'P 1'
#
loop_
_entity.id
_entity.type
_entity.pdbx_description
1 polymer ?
#
loop_
_entity_poly.entity_id
_entity_poly.type
_entity_poly.pdbx_seq_one_letter_code
_entity_poly.pdbx_strand_id
1 'polypeptide(L)'
;MKKKEREEIAARLMGGEALAITGTHAIISGGVEIANLGLVIADEQHRFGVRQRAAISAKGSAPDTLIMSATPIPRTLSLLMYGDLELSVIDELPPGRKPIKTRIVPQEKRDDMYRFIENELKDGAQCYAVCPLVEESEAMEGVISAAALYKELSKKLDVSIELMHGRLSAAEKQARAARFASGETKLLVSTTVVEVGVDVPNATIMVIENADRFGLAQLHQLRGRVGRGSKESYCFLLSESDSKTA
;
A
#
# COMPACT_ATOMS: atom_id res chain seq x y z
N MET A 1 21.50 -2.38 1.67
CA MET A 1 22.35 -3.19 2.56
C MET A 1 23.61 -3.58 1.80
N LYS A 2 24.81 -3.38 2.39
CA LYS A 2 26.09 -3.71 1.75
C LYS A 2 26.32 -5.23 1.75
N LYS A 3 27.17 -5.73 0.84
CA LYS A 3 27.44 -7.18 0.69
C LYS A 3 27.95 -7.80 2.01
N LYS A 4 28.88 -7.13 2.68
CA LYS A 4 29.46 -7.58 3.97
C LYS A 4 28.41 -7.73 5.08
N GLU A 5 27.47 -6.78 5.18
CA GLU A 5 26.38 -6.84 6.16
C GLU A 5 25.43 -8.03 5.90
N ARG A 6 25.21 -8.37 4.61
CA ARG A 6 24.40 -9.53 4.24
C ARG A 6 25.09 -10.85 4.62
N GLU A 7 26.39 -10.95 4.40
CA GLU A 7 27.21 -12.11 4.73
C GLU A 7 27.26 -12.34 6.26
N GLU A 8 27.36 -11.26 7.03
CA GLU A 8 27.35 -11.31 8.50
C GLU A 8 25.99 -11.77 9.03
N ILE A 9 24.87 -11.26 8.49
CA ILE A 9 23.51 -11.68 8.86
C ILE A 9 23.30 -13.16 8.49
N ALA A 10 23.76 -13.58 7.30
CA ALA A 10 23.63 -14.97 6.88
C ALA A 10 24.42 -15.92 7.80
N ALA A 11 25.63 -15.55 8.21
CA ALA A 11 26.43 -16.33 9.15
C ALA A 11 25.74 -16.49 10.52
N ARG A 12 25.16 -15.41 11.06
CA ARG A 12 24.41 -15.44 12.33
C ARG A 12 23.14 -16.29 12.25
N LEU A 13 22.43 -16.30 11.11
CA LEU A 13 21.28 -17.15 10.88
C LEU A 13 21.66 -18.64 10.81
N MET A 14 22.76 -18.92 10.13
CA MET A 14 23.29 -20.29 10.00
C MET A 14 23.86 -20.81 11.33
N GLY A 15 24.41 -19.93 12.15
CA GLY A 15 24.89 -20.25 13.51
C GLY A 15 23.79 -20.38 14.58
N GLY A 16 22.51 -20.10 14.23
CA GLY A 16 21.39 -20.16 15.19
C GLY A 16 21.38 -18.99 16.21
N GLU A 17 22.17 -17.95 15.99
CA GLU A 17 22.23 -16.80 16.89
C GLU A 17 21.05 -15.83 16.72
N ALA A 18 20.41 -15.81 15.53
CA ALA A 18 19.28 -14.96 15.25
C ALA A 18 17.96 -15.70 15.50
N LEU A 19 17.09 -15.13 16.33
CA LEU A 19 15.78 -15.69 16.67
C LEU A 19 14.68 -15.32 15.66
N ALA A 20 14.82 -14.21 14.96
CA ALA A 20 13.89 -13.75 13.93
C ALA A 20 14.60 -12.93 12.85
N ILE A 21 14.12 -13.07 11.62
CA ILE A 21 14.56 -12.24 10.48
C ILE A 21 13.33 -11.71 9.76
N THR A 22 13.36 -10.43 9.40
CA THR A 22 12.36 -9.81 8.54
C THR A 22 13.00 -9.27 7.27
N GLY A 23 12.29 -9.33 6.14
CA GLY A 23 12.78 -8.79 4.88
C GLY A 23 11.85 -9.11 3.72
N THR A 24 12.35 -8.84 2.53
CA THR A 24 11.64 -9.06 1.28
C THR A 24 12.00 -10.42 0.67
N HIS A 25 11.59 -10.67 -0.55
CA HIS A 25 11.93 -11.87 -1.35
C HIS A 25 13.41 -12.26 -1.34
N ALA A 26 14.30 -11.32 -1.06
CA ALA A 26 15.74 -11.56 -0.98
C ALA A 26 16.12 -12.60 0.10
N ILE A 27 15.31 -12.76 1.13
CA ILE A 27 15.53 -13.77 2.18
C ILE A 27 15.26 -15.18 1.62
N ILE A 28 14.29 -15.29 0.70
CA ILE A 28 13.87 -16.56 0.13
C ILE A 28 14.81 -17.02 -0.98
N SER A 29 15.19 -16.10 -1.87
CA SER A 29 15.91 -16.38 -3.11
C SER A 29 17.43 -16.33 -2.99
N GLY A 30 17.97 -15.83 -1.89
CA GLY A 30 19.38 -15.44 -1.77
C GLY A 30 20.35 -16.47 -1.19
N GLY A 31 20.05 -17.78 -1.20
CA GLY A 31 20.96 -18.78 -0.60
C GLY A 31 21.15 -18.62 0.93
N VAL A 32 20.25 -17.89 1.60
CA VAL A 32 20.27 -17.73 3.04
C VAL A 32 19.77 -19.02 3.67
N GLU A 33 20.61 -19.69 4.43
CA GLU A 33 20.26 -20.87 5.22
C GLU A 33 19.96 -20.47 6.66
N ILE A 34 18.93 -21.10 7.24
CA ILE A 34 18.49 -20.84 8.62
C ILE A 34 18.54 -22.19 9.36
N ALA A 35 19.36 -22.27 10.40
CA ALA A 35 19.68 -23.53 11.06
C ALA A 35 18.44 -24.26 11.60
N ASN A 36 17.54 -23.56 12.27
CA ASN A 36 16.35 -24.14 12.91
C ASN A 36 15.12 -23.28 12.59
N LEU A 37 14.68 -23.32 11.33
CA LEU A 37 13.50 -22.57 10.91
C LEU A 37 12.22 -23.26 11.44
N GLY A 38 11.58 -22.66 12.44
CA GLY A 38 10.36 -23.17 13.05
C GLY A 38 9.08 -22.54 12.51
N LEU A 39 9.13 -21.23 12.15
CA LEU A 39 7.95 -20.51 11.68
C LEU A 39 8.29 -19.59 10.52
N VAL A 40 7.44 -19.60 9.49
CA VAL A 40 7.47 -18.67 8.37
C VAL A 40 6.18 -17.85 8.36
N ILE A 41 6.30 -16.54 8.31
CA ILE A 41 5.17 -15.63 8.14
C ILE A 41 5.33 -14.90 6.81
N ALA A 42 4.39 -15.09 5.88
CA ALA A 42 4.36 -14.44 4.59
C ALA A 42 3.13 -13.50 4.51
N ASP A 43 3.39 -12.20 4.39
CA ASP A 43 2.35 -11.19 4.19
C ASP A 43 2.21 -10.84 2.70
N GLU A 44 1.00 -10.44 2.28
CA GLU A 44 0.68 -10.06 0.90
C GLU A 44 1.07 -11.14 -0.13
N GLN A 45 0.64 -12.35 0.12
CA GLN A 45 1.05 -13.54 -0.64
C GLN A 45 0.87 -13.48 -2.15
N HIS A 46 -0.07 -12.68 -2.66
CA HIS A 46 -0.26 -12.52 -4.12
C HIS A 46 1.02 -12.05 -4.85
N ARG A 47 1.99 -11.50 -4.11
CA ARG A 47 3.32 -11.12 -4.62
C ARG A 47 4.31 -12.29 -4.70
N PHE A 48 3.96 -13.48 -4.17
CA PHE A 48 4.83 -14.65 -4.17
C PHE A 48 4.40 -15.67 -5.23
N GLY A 49 5.30 -15.99 -6.15
CA GLY A 49 5.07 -17.06 -7.13
C GLY A 49 5.11 -18.47 -6.52
N VAL A 50 4.56 -19.45 -7.21
CA VAL A 50 4.52 -20.88 -6.78
C VAL A 50 5.92 -21.40 -6.42
N ARG A 51 6.94 -21.05 -7.19
CA ARG A 51 8.35 -21.45 -6.96
C ARG A 51 8.92 -20.88 -5.67
N GLN A 52 8.53 -19.68 -5.30
CA GLN A 52 9.02 -19.04 -4.06
C GLN A 52 8.41 -19.67 -2.83
N ARG A 53 7.17 -20.13 -2.91
CA ARG A 53 6.49 -20.89 -1.84
C ARG A 53 7.17 -22.22 -1.59
N ALA A 54 7.41 -23.00 -2.65
CA ALA A 54 8.15 -24.24 -2.57
C ALA A 54 9.57 -24.05 -1.97
N ALA A 55 10.25 -22.96 -2.32
CA ALA A 55 11.56 -22.62 -1.80
C ALA A 55 11.54 -22.27 -0.29
N ILE A 56 10.45 -21.72 0.23
CA ILE A 56 10.28 -21.45 1.67
C ILE A 56 10.12 -22.77 2.43
N SER A 57 9.23 -23.64 1.99
CA SER A 57 8.99 -24.93 2.61
C SER A 57 10.22 -25.86 2.56
N ALA A 58 11.09 -25.68 1.58
CA ALA A 58 12.32 -26.45 1.42
C ALA A 58 13.49 -25.99 2.32
N LYS A 59 13.35 -24.84 3.03
CA LYS A 59 14.42 -24.28 3.88
C LYS A 59 14.50 -24.84 5.29
N GLY A 60 13.64 -25.81 5.67
CA GLY A 60 13.65 -26.41 7.00
C GLY A 60 13.01 -27.79 7.00
N SER A 61 13.08 -28.49 8.14
CA SER A 61 12.35 -29.73 8.35
C SER A 61 10.89 -29.43 8.69
N ALA A 62 10.08 -29.03 7.69
CA ALA A 62 8.64 -28.71 7.82
C ALA A 62 8.33 -27.55 8.81
N PRO A 63 8.75 -26.30 8.54
CA PRO A 63 8.39 -25.17 9.38
C PRO A 63 6.89 -24.88 9.31
N ASP A 64 6.30 -24.47 10.43
CA ASP A 64 4.95 -23.93 10.44
C ASP A 64 4.87 -22.71 9.53
N THR A 65 3.78 -22.59 8.77
CA THR A 65 3.67 -21.50 7.78
C THR A 65 2.36 -20.75 7.96
N LEU A 66 2.47 -19.46 8.27
CA LEU A 66 1.35 -18.53 8.31
C LEU A 66 1.37 -17.65 7.05
N ILE A 67 0.30 -17.71 6.30
CA ILE A 67 0.12 -16.93 5.08
C ILE A 67 -0.98 -15.90 5.31
N MET A 68 -0.68 -14.62 5.04
CA MET A 68 -1.64 -13.55 5.22
C MET A 68 -1.93 -12.87 3.88
N SER A 69 -3.18 -12.45 3.67
CA SER A 69 -3.60 -11.67 2.51
C SER A 69 -4.70 -10.70 2.90
N ALA A 70 -4.59 -9.45 2.45
CA ALA A 70 -5.64 -8.44 2.61
C ALA A 70 -6.76 -8.59 1.58
N THR A 71 -6.56 -9.38 0.51
CA THR A 71 -7.59 -9.64 -0.50
C THR A 71 -8.38 -10.89 -0.12
N PRO A 72 -9.73 -10.81 -0.07
CA PRO A 72 -10.54 -11.98 0.20
C PRO A 72 -10.34 -13.02 -0.92
N ILE A 73 -9.81 -14.18 -0.55
CA ILE A 73 -9.67 -15.31 -1.48
C ILE A 73 -10.90 -16.21 -1.26
N PRO A 74 -11.72 -16.48 -2.29
CA PRO A 74 -12.83 -17.40 -2.16
C PRO A 74 -12.37 -18.75 -1.60
N ARG A 75 -13.12 -19.30 -0.64
CA ARG A 75 -12.75 -20.55 0.06
C ARG A 75 -12.44 -21.70 -0.89
N THR A 76 -13.18 -21.81 -1.98
CA THR A 76 -12.94 -22.80 -3.05
C THR A 76 -11.60 -22.60 -3.74
N LEU A 77 -11.22 -21.35 -3.99
CA LEU A 77 -9.94 -21.04 -4.62
C LEU A 77 -8.77 -21.26 -3.64
N SER A 78 -8.95 -20.98 -2.36
CA SER A 78 -7.94 -21.27 -1.34
C SER A 78 -7.70 -22.76 -1.18
N LEU A 79 -8.74 -23.60 -1.19
CA LEU A 79 -8.61 -25.05 -1.17
C LEU A 79 -7.90 -25.60 -2.42
N LEU A 80 -8.20 -25.06 -3.61
CA LEU A 80 -7.55 -25.45 -4.86
C LEU A 80 -6.08 -25.02 -4.91
N MET A 81 -5.75 -23.87 -4.35
CA MET A 81 -4.38 -23.32 -4.40
C MET A 81 -3.48 -23.81 -3.28
N TYR A 82 -4.05 -24.17 -2.13
CA TYR A 82 -3.29 -24.41 -0.89
C TYR A 82 -3.55 -25.78 -0.25
N GLY A 83 -4.50 -26.56 -0.79
CA GLY A 83 -4.78 -27.96 -0.41
C GLY A 83 -4.92 -28.22 1.09
N ASP A 84 -3.82 -28.21 1.80
CA ASP A 84 -3.68 -28.64 3.18
C ASP A 84 -3.62 -27.48 4.21
N LEU A 85 -3.91 -26.23 3.80
CA LEU A 85 -3.90 -25.09 4.74
C LEU A 85 -5.26 -24.88 5.40
N GLU A 86 -5.25 -24.69 6.71
CA GLU A 86 -6.42 -24.21 7.43
C GLU A 86 -6.67 -22.72 7.16
N LEU A 87 -7.93 -22.36 6.91
CA LEU A 87 -8.33 -20.99 6.65
C LEU A 87 -8.93 -20.34 7.88
N SER A 88 -8.28 -19.29 8.36
CA SER A 88 -8.83 -18.38 9.37
C SER A 88 -9.23 -17.05 8.74
N VAL A 89 -10.45 -16.60 9.00
CA VAL A 89 -10.98 -15.35 8.46
C VAL A 89 -11.13 -14.34 9.59
N ILE A 90 -10.57 -13.14 9.41
CA ILE A 90 -10.79 -11.99 10.29
C ILE A 90 -11.87 -11.14 9.63
N ASP A 91 -13.10 -11.19 10.12
CA ASP A 91 -14.28 -10.54 9.56
C ASP A 91 -14.75 -9.32 10.38
N GLU A 92 -14.09 -9.03 11.49
CA GLU A 92 -14.36 -7.89 12.35
C GLU A 92 -13.30 -6.79 12.21
N LEU A 93 -13.74 -5.53 12.32
CA LEU A 93 -12.82 -4.41 12.41
C LEU A 93 -12.23 -4.32 13.82
N PRO A 94 -10.97 -3.87 13.96
CA PRO A 94 -10.39 -3.58 15.26
C PRO A 94 -11.24 -2.58 16.05
N PRO A 95 -11.27 -2.69 17.40
CA PRO A 95 -12.03 -1.76 18.24
C PRO A 95 -11.67 -0.29 17.96
N GLY A 96 -12.71 0.56 17.85
CA GLY A 96 -12.56 1.99 17.60
C GLY A 96 -12.36 2.38 16.13
N ARG A 97 -12.20 1.43 15.22
CA ARG A 97 -12.07 1.71 13.79
C ARG A 97 -13.44 1.99 13.17
N LYS A 98 -13.56 3.10 12.44
CA LYS A 98 -14.80 3.48 11.75
C LYS A 98 -14.77 3.03 10.28
N PRO A 99 -15.93 2.67 9.70
CA PRO A 99 -16.04 2.40 8.27
C PRO A 99 -15.63 3.63 7.43
N ILE A 100 -14.92 3.39 6.34
CA ILE A 100 -14.48 4.44 5.42
C ILE A 100 -15.64 4.81 4.50
N LYS A 101 -16.06 6.09 4.51
CA LYS A 101 -17.12 6.62 3.64
C LYS A 101 -16.58 6.75 2.21
N THR A 102 -16.93 5.80 1.35
CA THR A 102 -16.47 5.78 -0.05
C THR A 102 -17.53 6.40 -0.95
N ARG A 103 -17.10 7.31 -1.85
CA ARG A 103 -17.99 8.00 -2.81
C ARG A 103 -17.32 8.12 -4.18
N ILE A 104 -18.09 7.90 -5.22
CA ILE A 104 -17.73 8.28 -6.59
C ILE A 104 -18.09 9.76 -6.74
N VAL A 105 -17.14 10.57 -7.18
CA VAL A 105 -17.30 12.02 -7.33
C VAL A 105 -17.39 12.35 -8.82
N PRO A 106 -18.54 12.82 -9.31
CA PRO A 106 -18.67 13.30 -10.67
C PRO A 106 -17.88 14.59 -10.88
N GLN A 107 -17.49 14.87 -12.13
CA GLN A 107 -16.59 15.97 -12.47
C GLN A 107 -17.12 17.33 -12.01
N GLU A 108 -18.43 17.52 -12.08
CA GLU A 108 -19.09 18.79 -11.69
C GLU A 108 -18.97 19.06 -10.17
N LYS A 109 -18.75 18.03 -9.37
CA LYS A 109 -18.60 18.13 -7.91
C LYS A 109 -17.14 18.12 -7.43
N ARG A 110 -16.18 18.15 -8.37
CA ARG A 110 -14.76 18.12 -8.04
C ARG A 110 -14.33 19.30 -7.16
N ASP A 111 -14.80 20.49 -7.46
CA ASP A 111 -14.46 21.69 -6.68
C ASP A 111 -15.12 21.69 -5.29
N ASP A 112 -16.30 21.10 -5.15
CA ASP A 112 -16.93 20.88 -3.82
C ASP A 112 -16.12 19.90 -2.99
N MET A 113 -15.63 18.83 -3.59
CA MET A 113 -14.73 17.87 -2.94
C MET A 113 -13.44 18.55 -2.50
N TYR A 114 -12.82 19.37 -3.33
CA TYR A 114 -11.59 20.08 -2.96
C TYR A 114 -11.79 21.05 -1.78
N ARG A 115 -12.92 21.78 -1.75
CA ARG A 115 -13.27 22.61 -0.60
C ARG A 115 -13.46 21.81 0.68
N PHE A 116 -14.11 20.66 0.58
CA PHE A 116 -14.25 19.75 1.72
C PHE A 116 -12.87 19.26 2.20
N ILE A 117 -12.02 18.81 1.29
CA ILE A 117 -10.66 18.35 1.62
C ILE A 117 -9.86 19.46 2.30
N GLU A 118 -9.88 20.67 1.76
CA GLU A 118 -9.15 21.80 2.33
C GLU A 118 -9.56 22.11 3.79
N ASN A 119 -10.85 22.06 4.09
CA ASN A 119 -11.36 22.25 5.45
C ASN A 119 -10.86 21.15 6.39
N GLU A 120 -10.96 19.89 5.98
CA GLU A 120 -10.46 18.77 6.79
C GLU A 120 -8.94 18.84 7.03
N LEU A 121 -8.16 19.28 6.02
CA LEU A 121 -6.72 19.45 6.14
C LEU A 121 -6.36 20.60 7.12
N LYS A 122 -7.13 21.67 7.12
CA LYS A 122 -7.00 22.77 8.10
C LYS A 122 -7.33 22.30 9.52
N ASP A 123 -8.25 21.36 9.67
CA ASP A 123 -8.62 20.72 10.94
C ASP A 123 -7.65 19.60 11.36
N GLY A 124 -6.50 19.49 10.69
CA GLY A 124 -5.41 18.60 11.08
C GLY A 124 -5.48 17.19 10.49
N ALA A 125 -6.38 16.95 9.53
CA ALA A 125 -6.36 15.75 8.73
C ALA A 125 -5.19 15.74 7.75
N GLN A 126 -4.91 14.56 7.15
CA GLN A 126 -3.99 14.40 6.04
C GLN A 126 -4.66 13.61 4.91
N CYS A 127 -4.20 13.88 3.68
CA CYS A 127 -4.80 13.32 2.48
C CYS A 127 -3.74 12.63 1.60
N TYR A 128 -4.08 11.45 1.09
CA TYR A 128 -3.43 10.84 -0.05
C TYR A 128 -4.21 11.14 -1.32
N ALA A 129 -3.53 11.60 -2.38
CA ALA A 129 -4.08 11.72 -3.72
C ALA A 129 -3.27 10.81 -4.67
N VAL A 130 -3.91 9.78 -5.19
CA VAL A 130 -3.26 8.72 -5.96
C VAL A 130 -3.71 8.78 -7.41
N CYS A 131 -2.73 8.77 -8.33
CA CYS A 131 -2.93 8.65 -9.77
C CYS A 131 -2.43 7.30 -10.27
N PRO A 132 -2.99 6.77 -11.37
CA PRO A 132 -2.40 5.62 -12.05
C PRO A 132 -0.99 5.95 -12.53
N LEU A 133 -0.14 4.91 -12.64
CA LEU A 133 1.18 5.06 -13.22
C LEU A 133 1.03 5.22 -14.74
N VAL A 134 1.31 6.41 -15.24
CA VAL A 134 1.38 6.68 -16.68
C VAL A 134 2.80 7.13 -16.99
N GLU A 135 3.45 6.45 -17.91
CA GLU A 135 4.72 6.94 -18.45
C GLU A 135 4.45 8.20 -19.29
N GLU A 136 5.35 9.19 -19.23
CA GLU A 136 5.18 10.46 -19.97
C GLU A 136 5.11 10.26 -21.51
N SER A 137 5.59 9.11 -22.00
CA SER A 137 5.47 8.70 -23.41
C SER A 137 4.08 8.17 -23.78
N GLU A 138 3.26 7.82 -22.79
CA GLU A 138 1.90 7.31 -22.94
C GLU A 138 0.89 8.33 -22.39
N ALA A 139 0.96 9.59 -22.82
CA ALA A 139 -0.07 10.58 -22.51
C ALA A 139 -1.39 10.13 -23.19
N MET A 140 -2.10 9.21 -22.53
CA MET A 140 -3.44 8.79 -22.94
C MET A 140 -4.40 9.95 -22.67
N GLU A 141 -5.26 10.28 -23.62
CA GLU A 141 -6.34 11.25 -23.41
C GLU A 141 -7.14 10.86 -22.17
N GLY A 142 -7.40 11.84 -21.29
CA GLY A 142 -8.21 11.67 -20.10
C GLY A 142 -7.48 11.10 -18.86
N VAL A 143 -6.16 10.88 -18.90
CA VAL A 143 -5.43 10.38 -17.72
C VAL A 143 -4.61 11.48 -17.07
N ILE A 144 -4.94 11.82 -15.83
CA ILE A 144 -4.22 12.81 -15.05
C ILE A 144 -2.93 12.20 -14.49
N SER A 145 -1.78 12.77 -14.87
CA SER A 145 -0.51 12.40 -14.26
C SER A 145 -0.38 12.97 -12.83
N ALA A 146 0.39 12.28 -11.97
CA ALA A 146 0.64 12.78 -10.61
C ALA A 146 1.28 14.19 -10.60
N ALA A 147 2.11 14.52 -11.60
CA ALA A 147 2.70 15.85 -11.72
C ALA A 147 1.67 16.93 -12.11
N ALA A 148 0.70 16.58 -12.98
CA ALA A 148 -0.38 17.48 -13.35
C ALA A 148 -1.32 17.72 -12.16
N LEU A 149 -1.70 16.65 -11.46
CA LEU A 149 -2.53 16.76 -10.26
C LEU A 149 -1.83 17.57 -9.17
N TYR A 150 -0.54 17.35 -8.93
CA TYR A 150 0.24 18.16 -7.98
C TYR A 150 0.18 19.66 -8.33
N LYS A 151 0.36 20.01 -9.60
CA LYS A 151 0.28 21.42 -10.05
C LYS A 151 -1.13 22.00 -9.89
N GLU A 152 -2.16 21.22 -10.17
CA GLU A 152 -3.56 21.63 -10.00
C GLU A 152 -3.86 21.89 -8.51
N LEU A 153 -3.57 20.93 -7.65
CA LEU A 153 -3.85 21.03 -6.22
C LEU A 153 -3.05 22.15 -5.54
N SER A 154 -1.78 22.33 -5.94
CA SER A 154 -0.95 23.43 -5.42
C SER A 154 -1.47 24.83 -5.78
N LYS A 155 -2.31 24.95 -6.82
CA LYS A 155 -2.97 26.23 -7.17
C LYS A 155 -4.32 26.39 -6.47
N LYS A 156 -5.01 25.30 -6.18
CA LYS A 156 -6.38 25.32 -5.63
C LYS A 156 -6.42 25.28 -4.12
N LEU A 157 -5.45 24.66 -3.47
CA LEU A 157 -5.44 24.43 -2.02
C LEU A 157 -4.27 25.19 -1.37
N ASP A 158 -4.57 25.90 -0.31
CA ASP A 158 -3.57 26.63 0.51
C ASP A 158 -3.07 25.73 1.67
N VAL A 159 -2.37 24.65 1.30
CA VAL A 159 -1.81 23.68 2.25
C VAL A 159 -0.47 23.13 1.75
N SER A 160 0.31 22.53 2.65
CA SER A 160 1.57 21.88 2.26
C SER A 160 1.30 20.60 1.46
N ILE A 161 1.78 20.56 0.23
CA ILE A 161 1.59 19.43 -0.71
C ILE A 161 2.96 18.92 -1.16
N GLU A 162 3.12 17.61 -1.21
CA GLU A 162 4.28 16.96 -1.79
C GLU A 162 3.91 15.96 -2.88
N LEU A 163 4.83 15.81 -3.84
CA LEU A 163 4.73 14.85 -4.92
C LEU A 163 5.68 13.69 -4.68
N MET A 164 5.18 12.44 -4.71
CA MET A 164 5.97 11.22 -4.61
C MET A 164 5.78 10.36 -5.86
N HIS A 165 6.86 10.02 -6.56
CA HIS A 165 6.81 9.20 -7.77
C HIS A 165 8.02 8.26 -7.87
N GLY A 166 7.97 7.30 -8.79
CA GLY A 166 8.97 6.23 -8.93
C GLY A 166 10.41 6.71 -9.18
N ARG A 167 10.58 7.84 -9.88
CA ARG A 167 11.90 8.40 -10.28
C ARG A 167 12.68 9.06 -9.13
N LEU A 168 12.06 9.31 -7.98
CA LEU A 168 12.75 9.85 -6.80
C LEU A 168 13.73 8.81 -6.23
N SER A 169 14.87 9.28 -5.75
CA SER A 169 15.83 8.45 -5.01
C SER A 169 15.20 7.90 -3.71
N ALA A 170 15.75 6.83 -3.19
CA ALA A 170 15.29 6.24 -1.93
C ALA A 170 15.35 7.24 -0.77
N ALA A 171 16.40 8.06 -0.71
CA ALA A 171 16.55 9.09 0.31
C ALA A 171 15.48 10.18 0.22
N GLU A 172 15.14 10.65 -0.99
CA GLU A 172 14.08 11.63 -1.21
C GLU A 172 12.71 11.05 -0.84
N LYS A 173 12.42 9.81 -1.25
CA LYS A 173 11.18 9.12 -0.87
C LYS A 173 11.04 9.03 0.65
N GLN A 174 12.11 8.63 1.33
CA GLN A 174 12.12 8.51 2.78
C GLN A 174 11.93 9.87 3.47
N ALA A 175 12.59 10.92 2.99
CA ALA A 175 12.46 12.27 3.54
C ALA A 175 11.02 12.80 3.38
N ARG A 176 10.40 12.65 2.19
CA ARG A 176 9.01 13.07 1.94
C ARG A 176 8.01 12.25 2.78
N ALA A 177 8.22 10.95 2.87
CA ALA A 177 7.42 10.10 3.73
C ALA A 177 7.49 10.50 5.21
N ALA A 178 8.69 10.85 5.70
CA ALA A 178 8.87 11.31 7.07
C ALA A 178 8.14 12.64 7.33
N ARG A 179 8.20 13.63 6.41
CA ARG A 179 7.44 14.88 6.53
C ARG A 179 5.94 14.67 6.49
N PHE A 180 5.45 13.75 5.67
CA PHE A 180 4.04 13.38 5.68
C PHE A 180 3.67 12.68 6.99
N ALA A 181 4.46 11.75 7.48
CA ALA A 181 4.21 11.06 8.74
C ALA A 181 4.21 12.00 9.96
N SER A 182 5.08 13.02 9.97
CA SER A 182 5.12 14.03 11.03
C SER A 182 3.97 15.04 10.97
N GLY A 183 3.19 15.06 9.88
CA GLY A 183 2.11 16.02 9.66
C GLY A 183 2.57 17.40 9.15
N GLU A 184 3.85 17.57 8.84
CA GLU A 184 4.39 18.76 8.16
C GLU A 184 3.79 18.90 6.75
N THR A 185 3.70 17.80 6.02
CA THR A 185 2.98 17.73 4.75
C THR A 185 1.54 17.29 5.00
N LYS A 186 0.57 18.05 4.49
CA LYS A 186 -0.86 17.78 4.65
C LYS A 186 -1.43 16.90 3.54
N LEU A 187 -0.92 17.04 2.32
CA LEU A 187 -1.40 16.28 1.18
C LEU A 187 -0.22 15.65 0.42
N LEU A 188 -0.29 14.35 0.20
CA LEU A 188 0.71 13.60 -0.56
C LEU A 188 0.11 13.13 -1.88
N VAL A 189 0.57 13.72 -2.99
CA VAL A 189 0.24 13.26 -4.35
C VAL A 189 1.21 12.16 -4.73
N SER A 190 0.71 11.01 -5.20
CA SER A 190 1.58 9.91 -5.59
C SER A 190 1.03 9.11 -6.77
N THR A 191 1.92 8.39 -7.44
CA THR A 191 1.53 7.27 -8.30
C THR A 191 1.23 6.04 -7.44
N THR A 192 0.76 4.95 -8.02
CA THR A 192 0.28 3.72 -7.35
C THR A 192 1.15 3.15 -6.24
N VAL A 193 2.39 3.64 -6.13
CA VAL A 193 3.36 3.16 -5.16
C VAL A 193 3.31 4.00 -3.89
N VAL A 194 2.19 4.01 -3.18
CA VAL A 194 2.21 4.33 -1.74
C VAL A 194 2.64 3.06 -1.00
N GLU A 195 3.77 2.48 -1.44
CA GLU A 195 4.45 1.38 -0.75
C GLU A 195 5.22 1.87 0.49
N VAL A 196 5.02 3.12 0.86
CA VAL A 196 5.56 3.61 2.12
C VAL A 196 4.71 2.99 3.22
N GLY A 197 5.21 1.90 3.80
CA GLY A 197 4.62 1.20 4.92
C GLY A 197 4.57 2.01 6.22
N VAL A 198 4.40 3.32 6.10
CA VAL A 198 4.29 4.24 7.24
C VAL A 198 2.83 4.32 7.64
N ASP A 199 2.57 3.99 8.88
CA ASP A 199 1.25 4.19 9.48
C ASP A 199 1.07 5.68 9.81
N VAL A 200 0.07 6.32 9.19
CA VAL A 200 -0.24 7.73 9.41
C VAL A 200 -1.67 7.85 9.93
N PRO A 201 -1.88 7.85 11.25
CA PRO A 201 -3.22 7.86 11.86
C PRO A 201 -4.09 9.05 11.45
N ASN A 202 -3.47 10.19 11.14
CA ASN A 202 -4.15 11.41 10.70
C ASN A 202 -4.48 11.42 9.19
N ALA A 203 -4.01 10.43 8.42
CA ALA A 203 -4.41 10.27 7.03
C ALA A 203 -5.83 9.68 6.97
N THR A 204 -6.81 10.57 6.89
CA THR A 204 -8.23 10.24 6.90
C THR A 204 -8.89 10.38 5.53
N ILE A 205 -8.19 10.93 4.55
CA ILE A 205 -8.73 11.16 3.22
C ILE A 205 -7.88 10.47 2.16
N MET A 206 -8.54 9.71 1.29
CA MET A 206 -7.98 9.11 0.09
C MET A 206 -8.70 9.66 -1.13
N VAL A 207 -7.97 10.20 -2.09
CA VAL A 207 -8.46 10.58 -3.42
C VAL A 207 -7.80 9.66 -4.44
N ILE A 208 -8.59 9.03 -5.30
CA ILE A 208 -8.09 8.15 -6.35
C ILE A 208 -8.55 8.72 -7.70
N GLU A 209 -7.62 9.26 -8.44
CA GLU A 209 -7.83 9.77 -9.80
C GLU A 209 -7.87 8.62 -10.80
N ASN A 210 -8.72 8.74 -11.81
CA ASN A 210 -8.94 7.70 -12.83
C ASN A 210 -9.14 6.31 -12.20
N ALA A 211 -10.06 6.22 -11.25
CA ALA A 211 -10.31 5.02 -10.47
C ALA A 211 -10.68 3.79 -11.31
N ASP A 212 -11.23 4.00 -12.49
CA ASP A 212 -11.53 2.98 -13.51
C ASP A 212 -10.29 2.27 -14.06
N ARG A 213 -9.10 2.85 -13.89
CA ARG A 213 -7.82 2.26 -14.29
C ARG A 213 -7.23 1.31 -13.23
N PHE A 214 -7.84 1.22 -12.08
CA PHE A 214 -7.39 0.35 -10.98
C PHE A 214 -8.25 -0.90 -10.87
N GLY A 215 -7.62 -2.04 -10.64
CA GLY A 215 -8.37 -3.23 -10.25
C GLY A 215 -9.01 -3.08 -8.87
N LEU A 216 -10.14 -3.77 -8.64
CA LEU A 216 -10.87 -3.72 -7.36
C LEU A 216 -9.99 -4.03 -6.14
N ALA A 217 -9.08 -4.99 -6.25
CA ALA A 217 -8.13 -5.32 -5.18
C ALA A 217 -7.21 -4.14 -4.85
N GLN A 218 -6.72 -3.41 -5.88
CA GLN A 218 -5.88 -2.23 -5.70
C GLN A 218 -6.66 -1.09 -5.05
N LEU A 219 -7.90 -0.83 -5.51
CA LEU A 219 -8.79 0.16 -4.89
C LEU A 219 -9.04 -0.15 -3.42
N HIS A 220 -9.26 -1.43 -3.10
CA HIS A 220 -9.44 -1.87 -1.73
C HIS A 220 -8.19 -1.65 -0.88
N GLN A 221 -7.01 -1.95 -1.39
CA GLN A 221 -5.73 -1.72 -0.72
C GLN A 221 -5.46 -0.23 -0.50
N LEU A 222 -5.69 0.62 -1.52
CA LEU A 222 -5.54 2.07 -1.42
C LEU A 222 -6.51 2.65 -0.38
N ARG A 223 -7.78 2.26 -0.43
CA ARG A 223 -8.77 2.65 0.57
C ARG A 223 -8.33 2.27 1.98
N GLY A 224 -7.76 1.10 2.17
CA GLY A 224 -7.26 0.60 3.47
C GLY A 224 -6.05 1.34 4.03
N ARG A 225 -5.45 2.26 3.26
CA ARG A 225 -4.36 3.12 3.74
C ARG A 225 -4.85 4.25 4.64
N VAL A 226 -6.12 4.59 4.61
CA VAL A 226 -6.75 5.57 5.50
C VAL A 226 -7.69 4.87 6.50
N GLY A 227 -8.18 5.61 7.49
CA GLY A 227 -9.09 5.06 8.49
C GLY A 227 -8.40 4.16 9.52
N ARG A 228 -7.14 4.40 9.81
CA ARG A 228 -6.39 3.65 10.84
C ARG A 228 -6.50 4.25 12.24
N GLY A 229 -7.05 5.46 12.34
CA GLY A 229 -7.37 6.14 13.58
C GLY A 229 -8.86 6.06 13.94
N SER A 230 -9.25 6.81 14.97
CA SER A 230 -10.65 6.90 15.45
C SER A 230 -11.49 7.97 14.73
N LYS A 231 -10.87 8.81 13.88
CA LYS A 231 -11.55 9.86 13.11
C LYS A 231 -12.35 9.26 11.96
N GLU A 232 -13.38 9.98 11.50
CA GLU A 232 -14.08 9.64 10.26
C GLU A 232 -13.12 9.72 9.08
N SER A 233 -13.29 8.80 8.13
CA SER A 233 -12.40 8.72 6.99
C SER A 233 -13.18 8.59 5.69
N TYR A 234 -12.60 9.15 4.64
CA TYR A 234 -13.26 9.32 3.35
C TYR A 234 -12.37 8.76 2.22
N CYS A 235 -13.00 8.14 1.23
CA CYS A 235 -12.36 7.71 0.01
C CYS A 235 -13.16 8.25 -1.18
N PHE A 236 -12.55 9.13 -1.97
CA PHE A 236 -13.14 9.72 -3.16
C PHE A 236 -12.55 9.06 -4.40
N LEU A 237 -13.44 8.52 -5.23
CA LEU A 237 -13.08 7.90 -6.50
C LEU A 237 -13.50 8.85 -7.63
N LEU A 238 -12.55 9.23 -8.48
CA LEU A 238 -12.82 10.05 -9.66
C LEU A 238 -12.60 9.18 -10.91
N SER A 239 -13.53 9.26 -11.84
CA SER A 239 -13.47 8.57 -13.13
C SER A 239 -13.95 9.52 -14.21
N GLU A 240 -13.31 9.46 -15.37
CA GLU A 240 -13.78 10.20 -16.56
C GLU A 240 -14.78 9.38 -17.39
N SER A 241 -14.92 8.08 -17.10
CA SER A 241 -15.84 7.24 -17.85
C SER A 241 -17.26 7.38 -17.32
N ASP A 242 -18.17 7.82 -18.16
CA ASP A 242 -19.63 7.78 -17.94
C ASP A 242 -20.23 6.34 -17.96
N SER A 243 -19.38 5.31 -17.96
CA SER A 243 -19.86 3.94 -18.05
C SER A 243 -20.54 3.52 -16.74
N LYS A 244 -21.81 3.20 -16.83
CA LYS A 244 -22.63 2.61 -15.73
C LYS A 244 -22.10 1.24 -15.24
N THR A 245 -20.97 0.80 -15.73
CA THR A 245 -20.29 -0.49 -15.46
C THR A 245 -18.92 -0.34 -14.78
N ALA A 246 -18.65 0.80 -14.18
CA ALA A 246 -17.44 0.97 -13.35
C ALA A 246 -17.69 0.56 -11.90
#